data_dfd02e7890b9ca8718eefa824ba28d7b
#
_entry.id   dfd02e7890b9ca8718eefa824ba28d7b
#
_cell.length_a   1.000
_cell.length_b   1.000
_cell.length_c   1.000
_cell.angle_alpha   90.00
_cell.angle_beta   90.00
_cell.angle_gamma   90.00
#
_symmetry.space_group_name_H-M   'P 1'
#
loop_
_entity.id
_entity.type
_entity.pdbx_description
1 polymer ?
#
loop_
_entity_poly.entity_id
_entity_poly.type
_entity_poly.pdbx_seq_one_letter_code
_entity_poly.pdbx_strand_id
1 'polypeptide(L)'
;MSIAAARLRIYTDRTTCQRPILHLHDWFQVYTVIILSENRWHRLRPLCAALLYACCAVAFAGDAPQEIVVPAWFKNSFLDLRDDIKEAAAARKRVMIYFGQNGCPYCKKLMEVNFSQQDIIEKTRRHFDALEINIFGSREVTWLDGRTLSEKEFAALLKVQFTPTLLFLDEKGDVALRVNGYYPPERFRAALDYVSLREETKMSFAEFQKSRLREADSGTLSDDPFFGKPPYVFDRRKPSALPLAVFFEQRNCPDCDELHATALKAELTRTLLTRFEVYRLDVQGNEAIITPAGAKTTAAQWARDLNVLYVPSIVLIDRSGKEILRVEAYVRTFHLQSALDYVANGAYLKEPSFQRFIQMRGDAIRERGGRIDLMQ
;
A
#
# COMPACT_ATOMS: atom_id res chain seq x y z
N MET A 1 36.00 -63.62 1.32
CA MET A 1 37.32 -63.07 0.98
C MET A 1 37.17 -61.97 -0.05
N SER A 2 37.78 -60.86 0.23
CA SER A 2 38.08 -59.69 -0.60
C SER A 2 36.93 -58.79 -0.99
N ILE A 3 36.75 -57.73 -0.22
CA ILE A 3 35.92 -56.55 -0.49
C ILE A 3 36.77 -55.58 -1.30
N ALA A 4 36.34 -55.28 -2.52
CA ALA A 4 36.96 -54.25 -3.34
C ALA A 4 36.33 -52.90 -3.00
N ALA A 5 37.14 -51.99 -2.48
CA ALA A 5 36.77 -50.61 -2.19
C ALA A 5 36.74 -49.76 -3.48
N ALA A 6 35.59 -49.26 -3.84
CA ALA A 6 35.48 -48.24 -4.90
C ALA A 6 35.80 -46.86 -4.33
N ARG A 7 36.96 -46.32 -4.73
CA ARG A 7 37.35 -44.91 -4.44
C ARG A 7 36.61 -43.97 -5.39
N LEU A 8 35.79 -43.12 -4.84
CA LEU A 8 35.22 -41.96 -5.54
C LEU A 8 36.30 -40.87 -5.67
N ARG A 9 36.75 -40.57 -6.88
CA ARG A 9 37.61 -39.40 -7.16
C ARG A 9 36.71 -38.20 -7.40
N ILE A 10 36.72 -37.25 -6.49
CA ILE A 10 36.13 -35.94 -6.69
C ILE A 10 37.11 -35.10 -7.49
N TYR A 11 36.73 -34.73 -8.71
CA TYR A 11 37.46 -33.77 -9.55
C TYR A 11 36.92 -32.38 -9.23
N THR A 12 37.70 -31.52 -8.62
CA THR A 12 37.36 -30.11 -8.42
C THR A 12 37.92 -29.28 -9.57
N ASP A 13 37.08 -28.91 -10.52
CA ASP A 13 37.43 -27.88 -11.49
C ASP A 13 36.86 -26.53 -10.99
N ARG A 14 37.77 -25.55 -10.85
CA ARG A 14 37.48 -24.19 -10.42
C ARG A 14 37.22 -23.31 -11.64
N THR A 15 36.05 -23.40 -12.23
CA THR A 15 35.55 -22.27 -13.06
C THR A 15 34.19 -22.67 -13.61
N THR A 16 33.18 -22.31 -12.93
CA THR A 16 31.82 -21.98 -13.31
C THR A 16 30.81 -22.43 -12.23
N CYS A 17 30.18 -21.46 -11.61
CA CYS A 17 29.11 -21.64 -10.63
C CYS A 17 27.82 -22.05 -11.36
N GLN A 18 27.68 -23.36 -11.67
CA GLN A 18 26.40 -23.94 -12.08
C GLN A 18 26.00 -24.98 -11.03
N ARG A 19 24.90 -24.73 -10.34
CA ARG A 19 24.26 -25.71 -9.45
C ARG A 19 23.77 -26.89 -10.29
N PRO A 20 24.06 -28.14 -9.97
CA PRO A 20 23.46 -29.28 -10.65
C PRO A 20 21.96 -29.34 -10.31
N ILE A 21 21.12 -29.26 -11.31
CA ILE A 21 19.71 -29.63 -11.21
C ILE A 21 19.67 -31.16 -11.18
N LEU A 22 19.52 -31.74 -9.99
CA LEU A 22 19.25 -33.17 -9.85
C LEU A 22 17.81 -33.42 -10.35
N HIS A 23 17.68 -34.10 -11.47
CA HIS A 23 16.40 -34.55 -12.01
C HIS A 23 15.74 -35.54 -11.05
N LEU A 24 14.43 -35.43 -10.87
CA LEU A 24 13.58 -36.33 -10.06
C LEU A 24 13.72 -37.82 -10.42
N HIS A 25 14.30 -38.12 -11.55
CA HIS A 25 14.47 -39.49 -12.05
C HIS A 25 15.51 -40.30 -11.27
N ASP A 26 16.55 -39.66 -10.71
CA ASP A 26 17.64 -40.35 -10.02
C ASP A 26 17.25 -40.82 -8.61
N TRP A 27 16.26 -40.19 -7.99
CA TRP A 27 15.75 -40.59 -6.67
C TRP A 27 14.90 -41.88 -6.73
N PHE A 28 14.25 -42.15 -7.86
CA PHE A 28 13.45 -43.37 -8.01
C PHE A 28 14.30 -44.64 -8.11
N GLN A 29 15.49 -44.58 -8.68
CA GLN A 29 16.36 -45.76 -8.79
C GLN A 29 17.01 -46.14 -7.46
N VAL A 30 17.39 -45.17 -6.62
CA VAL A 30 17.97 -45.45 -5.29
C VAL A 30 16.92 -46.08 -4.35
N TYR A 31 15.65 -45.68 -4.45
CA TYR A 31 14.57 -46.24 -3.63
C TYR A 31 14.22 -47.67 -4.01
N THR A 32 14.34 -48.06 -5.29
CA THR A 32 13.98 -49.41 -5.76
C THR A 32 15.01 -50.46 -5.33
N VAL A 33 16.28 -50.09 -5.19
CA VAL A 33 17.36 -51.01 -4.76
C VAL A 33 17.28 -51.34 -3.25
N ILE A 34 16.82 -50.38 -2.42
CA ILE A 34 16.72 -50.59 -0.96
C ILE A 34 15.50 -51.46 -0.58
N ILE A 35 14.46 -51.53 -1.44
CA ILE A 35 13.21 -52.25 -1.12
C ILE A 35 13.30 -53.76 -1.40
N LEU A 36 14.28 -54.22 -2.14
CA LEU A 36 14.35 -55.64 -2.59
C LEU A 36 15.20 -56.55 -1.76
N SER A 37 15.83 -56.10 -0.66
CA SER A 37 16.82 -56.93 0.02
C SER A 37 16.45 -57.58 1.36
N GLU A 38 15.26 -57.34 1.98
CA GLU A 38 14.94 -58.06 3.22
C GLU A 38 13.46 -58.28 3.50
N ASN A 39 13.08 -59.54 3.61
CA ASN A 39 11.72 -60.09 3.77
C ASN A 39 11.14 -60.00 5.21
N ARG A 40 11.48 -58.99 5.99
CA ARG A 40 11.08 -58.90 7.40
C ARG A 40 10.23 -57.70 7.83
N TRP A 41 9.87 -56.79 6.90
CA TRP A 41 9.26 -55.50 7.25
C TRP A 41 7.79 -55.32 6.85
N HIS A 42 7.06 -56.41 6.61
CA HIS A 42 5.66 -56.37 6.16
C HIS A 42 4.64 -55.83 7.19
N ARG A 43 5.00 -55.66 8.46
CA ARG A 43 4.09 -55.13 9.49
C ARG A 43 4.24 -53.64 9.80
N LEU A 44 5.28 -52.96 9.32
CA LEU A 44 5.54 -51.52 9.59
C LEU A 44 5.21 -50.61 8.40
N ARG A 45 4.94 -51.16 7.23
CA ARG A 45 4.63 -50.39 6.00
C ARG A 45 3.43 -49.46 6.11
N PRO A 46 2.28 -49.83 6.73
CA PRO A 46 1.14 -48.92 6.81
C PRO A 46 1.37 -47.76 7.77
N LEU A 47 2.18 -47.91 8.80
CA LEU A 47 2.47 -46.84 9.78
C LEU A 47 3.42 -45.79 9.24
N CYS A 48 4.46 -46.16 8.48
CA CYS A 48 5.38 -45.20 7.86
C CYS A 48 4.72 -44.45 6.71
N ALA A 49 3.88 -45.08 5.91
CA ALA A 49 3.13 -44.41 4.85
C ALA A 49 2.10 -43.40 5.42
N ALA A 50 1.43 -43.73 6.53
CA ALA A 50 0.50 -42.86 7.22
C ALA A 50 1.22 -41.64 7.89
N LEU A 51 2.40 -41.88 8.45
CA LEU A 51 3.23 -40.80 9.02
C LEU A 51 3.78 -39.86 7.96
N LEU A 52 4.23 -40.34 6.81
CA LEU A 52 4.68 -39.52 5.68
C LEU A 52 3.50 -38.75 5.08
N TYR A 53 2.31 -39.31 4.96
CA TYR A 53 1.12 -38.61 4.49
C TYR A 53 0.64 -37.52 5.48
N ALA A 54 0.73 -37.81 6.80
CA ALA A 54 0.42 -36.85 7.84
C ALA A 54 1.45 -35.67 7.89
N CYS A 55 2.74 -35.92 7.68
CA CYS A 55 3.74 -34.90 7.58
C CYS A 55 3.60 -34.00 6.32
N CYS A 56 3.20 -34.55 5.17
CA CYS A 56 2.94 -33.78 3.97
C CYS A 56 1.66 -32.92 4.06
N ALA A 57 0.66 -33.36 4.84
CA ALA A 57 -0.60 -32.60 5.00
C ALA A 57 -0.45 -31.35 5.90
N VAL A 58 0.56 -31.28 6.77
CA VAL A 58 0.79 -30.14 7.66
C VAL A 58 1.58 -29.01 6.98
N ALA A 59 2.21 -29.28 5.83
CA ALA A 59 3.12 -28.33 5.18
C ALA A 59 2.43 -27.29 4.27
N PHE A 60 1.10 -27.32 4.09
CA PHE A 60 0.36 -26.41 3.20
C PHE A 60 -0.77 -25.63 3.88
N ALA A 61 -0.78 -25.52 5.19
CA ALA A 61 -1.61 -24.53 5.85
C ALA A 61 -0.91 -23.16 5.76
N GLY A 62 -0.83 -22.61 4.57
CA GLY A 62 -0.61 -21.19 4.42
C GLY A 62 -1.78 -20.48 5.10
N ASP A 63 -1.51 -19.60 6.08
CA ASP A 63 -2.55 -18.82 6.72
C ASP A 63 -3.35 -18.10 5.63
N ALA A 64 -4.64 -18.43 5.51
CA ALA A 64 -5.54 -17.69 4.64
C ALA A 64 -5.50 -16.21 5.06
N PRO A 65 -5.55 -15.27 4.10
CA PRO A 65 -5.57 -13.84 4.43
C PRO A 65 -6.67 -13.57 5.46
N GLN A 66 -6.32 -12.96 6.59
CA GLN A 66 -7.26 -12.67 7.65
C GLN A 66 -8.43 -11.85 7.12
N GLU A 67 -9.64 -12.33 7.30
CA GLU A 67 -10.85 -11.63 6.92
C GLU A 67 -10.99 -10.33 7.73
N ILE A 68 -11.31 -9.24 7.08
CA ILE A 68 -11.60 -7.96 7.72
C ILE A 68 -13.10 -7.84 7.86
N VAL A 69 -13.59 -8.00 9.09
CA VAL A 69 -15.02 -7.87 9.40
C VAL A 69 -15.34 -6.40 9.63
N VAL A 70 -16.18 -5.84 8.78
CA VAL A 70 -16.71 -4.49 8.98
C VAL A 70 -17.79 -4.49 10.08
N PRO A 71 -17.95 -3.39 10.84
CA PRO A 71 -19.00 -3.29 11.86
C PRO A 71 -20.40 -3.47 11.26
N ALA A 72 -21.28 -4.16 12.01
CA ALA A 72 -22.66 -4.45 11.58
C ALA A 72 -23.53 -3.19 11.29
N TRP A 73 -23.07 -2.01 11.69
CA TRP A 73 -23.77 -0.74 11.39
C TRP A 73 -23.41 -0.17 10.01
N PHE A 74 -22.48 -0.76 9.27
CA PHE A 74 -22.31 -0.42 7.85
C PHE A 74 -23.59 -0.75 7.12
N LYS A 75 -23.97 0.12 6.18
CA LYS A 75 -25.20 -0.03 5.39
C LYS A 75 -25.06 -1.27 4.48
N ASN A 76 -26.02 -2.18 4.57
CA ASN A 76 -26.16 -3.24 3.59
C ASN A 76 -26.81 -2.65 2.34
N SER A 77 -26.02 -2.37 1.32
CA SER A 77 -26.43 -1.75 0.07
C SER A 77 -26.32 -2.71 -1.10
N PHE A 78 -27.17 -2.54 -2.11
CA PHE A 78 -27.02 -3.14 -3.44
C PHE A 78 -25.94 -2.43 -4.29
N LEU A 79 -25.29 -1.38 -3.74
CA LEU A 79 -24.24 -0.61 -4.37
C LEU A 79 -24.68 0.13 -5.66
N ASP A 80 -25.96 0.50 -5.77
CA ASP A 80 -26.35 1.60 -6.67
C ASP A 80 -26.09 2.92 -5.96
N LEU A 81 -24.97 3.55 -6.26
CA LEU A 81 -24.51 4.74 -5.55
C LEU A 81 -25.42 5.96 -5.77
N ARG A 82 -26.22 5.98 -6.83
CA ARG A 82 -27.24 7.03 -7.06
C ARG A 82 -28.35 6.93 -6.02
N ASP A 83 -28.82 5.72 -5.75
CA ASP A 83 -29.85 5.46 -4.74
C ASP A 83 -29.26 5.63 -3.34
N ASP A 84 -28.05 5.14 -3.07
CA ASP A 84 -27.39 5.30 -1.78
C ASP A 84 -27.21 6.78 -1.40
N ILE A 85 -26.77 7.61 -2.34
CA ILE A 85 -26.61 9.06 -2.12
C ILE A 85 -27.97 9.73 -1.89
N LYS A 86 -28.98 9.38 -2.68
CA LYS A 86 -30.33 9.92 -2.54
C LYS A 86 -30.95 9.56 -1.18
N GLU A 87 -30.80 8.33 -0.74
CA GLU A 87 -31.29 7.86 0.55
C GLU A 87 -30.54 8.54 1.70
N ALA A 88 -29.22 8.63 1.63
CA ALA A 88 -28.41 9.33 2.63
C ALA A 88 -28.82 10.80 2.72
N ALA A 89 -28.96 11.50 1.59
CA ALA A 89 -29.38 12.89 1.55
C ALA A 89 -30.78 13.09 2.16
N ALA A 90 -31.77 12.22 1.86
CA ALA A 90 -33.08 12.24 2.46
C ALA A 90 -33.02 12.07 3.99
N ALA A 91 -32.07 11.30 4.50
CA ALA A 91 -31.81 11.12 5.92
C ALA A 91 -30.92 12.24 6.53
N ARG A 92 -30.58 13.28 5.74
CA ARG A 92 -29.62 14.35 6.12
C ARG A 92 -28.22 13.83 6.44
N LYS A 93 -27.83 12.74 5.78
CA LYS A 93 -26.51 12.12 5.84
C LYS A 93 -25.80 12.27 4.49
N ARG A 94 -24.55 11.87 4.47
CA ARG A 94 -23.69 11.72 3.29
C ARG A 94 -23.24 10.27 3.17
N VAL A 95 -22.68 9.90 2.03
CA VAL A 95 -22.12 8.55 1.82
C VAL A 95 -20.64 8.56 2.17
N MET A 96 -20.21 7.57 2.94
CA MET A 96 -18.81 7.23 3.18
C MET A 96 -18.55 5.86 2.60
N ILE A 97 -17.67 5.75 1.62
CA ILE A 97 -17.27 4.49 1.02
C ILE A 97 -15.92 4.08 1.60
N TYR A 98 -15.87 2.93 2.26
CA TYR A 98 -14.65 2.28 2.71
C TYR A 98 -14.18 1.28 1.66
N PHE A 99 -12.99 1.47 1.13
CA PHE A 99 -12.30 0.53 0.27
C PHE A 99 -11.29 -0.26 1.09
N GLY A 100 -11.49 -1.56 1.17
CA GLY A 100 -10.65 -2.48 1.93
C GLY A 100 -10.30 -3.74 1.17
N GLN A 101 -9.56 -4.61 1.84
CA GLN A 101 -9.23 -5.96 1.37
C GLN A 101 -8.91 -6.87 2.56
N ASN A 102 -9.06 -8.19 2.38
CA ASN A 102 -8.62 -9.16 3.37
C ASN A 102 -7.09 -9.17 3.50
N GLY A 103 -6.59 -9.47 4.69
CA GLY A 103 -5.16 -9.47 4.98
C GLY A 103 -4.52 -8.08 5.10
N CYS A 104 -5.32 -6.99 5.07
CA CYS A 104 -4.82 -5.63 5.20
C CYS A 104 -4.69 -5.23 6.68
N PRO A 105 -3.47 -5.06 7.23
CA PRO A 105 -3.29 -4.74 8.65
C PRO A 105 -3.81 -3.35 9.03
N TYR A 106 -3.73 -2.38 8.12
CA TYR A 106 -4.27 -1.04 8.35
C TYR A 106 -5.79 -1.01 8.29
N CYS A 107 -6.41 -1.86 7.48
CA CYS A 107 -7.86 -2.05 7.47
C CYS A 107 -8.33 -2.64 8.80
N LYS A 108 -7.62 -3.66 9.30
CA LYS A 108 -7.84 -4.22 10.63
C LYS A 108 -7.73 -3.14 11.71
N LYS A 109 -6.66 -2.34 11.66
CA LYS A 109 -6.43 -1.26 12.62
C LYS A 109 -7.55 -0.20 12.56
N LEU A 110 -8.08 0.14 11.39
CA LEU A 110 -9.22 1.04 11.25
C LEU A 110 -10.45 0.49 11.98
N MET A 111 -10.74 -0.80 11.83
CA MET A 111 -11.88 -1.45 12.48
C MET A 111 -11.70 -1.58 13.99
N GLU A 112 -10.52 -2.04 14.45
CA GLU A 112 -10.26 -2.36 15.85
C GLU A 112 -9.91 -1.14 16.70
N VAL A 113 -9.37 -0.06 16.11
CA VAL A 113 -8.93 1.13 16.86
C VAL A 113 -9.87 2.31 16.67
N ASN A 114 -10.25 2.64 15.43
CA ASN A 114 -11.11 3.77 15.17
C ASN A 114 -12.59 3.42 15.39
N PHE A 115 -13.06 2.37 14.73
CA PHE A 115 -14.47 1.93 14.83
C PHE A 115 -14.76 1.07 16.07
N SER A 116 -13.87 1.05 17.07
CA SER A 116 -14.16 0.63 18.44
C SER A 116 -14.46 1.79 19.38
N GLN A 117 -14.18 3.05 18.96
CA GLN A 117 -14.41 4.23 19.79
C GLN A 117 -15.84 4.75 19.61
N GLN A 118 -16.57 4.83 20.72
CA GLN A 118 -17.99 5.14 20.72
C GLN A 118 -18.32 6.48 20.05
N ASP A 119 -17.53 7.51 20.31
CA ASP A 119 -17.72 8.85 19.71
C ASP A 119 -17.53 8.86 18.19
N ILE A 120 -16.55 8.09 17.69
CA ILE A 120 -16.32 7.91 16.25
C ILE A 120 -17.50 7.17 15.61
N ILE A 121 -17.96 6.08 16.24
CA ILE A 121 -19.10 5.29 15.79
C ILE A 121 -20.35 6.17 15.71
N GLU A 122 -20.66 6.88 16.82
CA GLU A 122 -21.85 7.73 16.88
C GLU A 122 -21.82 8.85 15.85
N LYS A 123 -20.68 9.52 15.70
CA LYS A 123 -20.50 10.58 14.70
C LYS A 123 -20.65 10.02 13.29
N THR A 124 -20.01 8.89 12.98
CA THR A 124 -20.11 8.27 11.66
C THR A 124 -21.55 7.89 11.36
N ARG A 125 -22.24 7.17 12.24
CA ARG A 125 -23.63 6.75 12.04
C ARG A 125 -24.62 7.91 11.94
N ARG A 126 -24.35 9.01 12.65
CA ARG A 126 -25.20 10.22 12.64
C ARG A 126 -25.12 10.95 11.31
N HIS A 127 -23.94 11.02 10.70
CA HIS A 127 -23.68 11.89 9.56
C HIS A 127 -23.43 11.16 8.26
N PHE A 128 -23.18 9.84 8.32
CA PHE A 128 -22.83 9.08 7.15
C PHE A 128 -23.55 7.73 7.08
N ASP A 129 -23.92 7.34 5.86
CA ASP A 129 -24.16 5.94 5.52
C ASP A 129 -22.84 5.36 5.01
N ALA A 130 -22.30 4.40 5.77
CA ALA A 130 -21.02 3.79 5.48
C ALA A 130 -21.22 2.53 4.62
N LEU A 131 -20.58 2.50 3.46
CA LEU A 131 -20.59 1.40 2.52
C LEU A 131 -19.21 0.72 2.48
N GLU A 132 -19.18 -0.58 2.23
CA GLU A 132 -17.95 -1.34 2.04
C GLU A 132 -17.77 -1.75 0.58
N ILE A 133 -16.56 -1.56 0.06
CA ILE A 133 -16.09 -2.05 -1.24
C ILE A 133 -14.80 -2.85 -1.02
N ASN A 134 -14.79 -4.10 -1.47
CA ASN A 134 -13.56 -4.89 -1.52
C ASN A 134 -12.84 -4.60 -2.85
N ILE A 135 -11.61 -4.07 -2.79
CA ILE A 135 -10.86 -3.69 -4.02
C ILE A 135 -10.52 -4.88 -4.94
N PHE A 136 -10.74 -6.11 -4.50
CA PHE A 136 -10.63 -7.33 -5.29
C PHE A 136 -11.97 -8.05 -5.46
N GLY A 137 -13.05 -7.42 -5.02
CA GLY A 137 -14.40 -7.99 -5.02
C GLY A 137 -15.02 -8.02 -6.42
N SER A 138 -16.11 -8.77 -6.51
CA SER A 138 -16.86 -8.99 -7.75
C SER A 138 -18.32 -8.55 -7.68
N ARG A 139 -18.78 -7.97 -6.55
CA ARG A 139 -20.12 -7.41 -6.47
C ARG A 139 -20.27 -6.30 -7.51
N GLU A 140 -21.45 -6.15 -8.05
CA GLU A 140 -21.75 -5.07 -8.99
C GLU A 140 -21.90 -3.73 -8.23
N VAL A 141 -21.29 -2.69 -8.78
CA VAL A 141 -21.38 -1.30 -8.29
C VAL A 141 -21.86 -0.44 -9.44
N THR A 142 -22.99 0.22 -9.27
CA THR A 142 -23.49 1.18 -10.26
C THR A 142 -23.06 2.59 -9.86
N TRP A 143 -22.25 3.23 -10.73
CA TRP A 143 -21.75 4.58 -10.52
C TRP A 143 -22.78 5.65 -10.93
N LEU A 144 -22.48 6.92 -10.68
CA LEU A 144 -23.36 8.07 -10.92
C LEU A 144 -23.73 8.25 -12.38
N ASP A 145 -22.86 7.88 -13.30
CA ASP A 145 -23.08 7.94 -14.75
C ASP A 145 -23.90 6.74 -15.30
N GLY A 146 -24.35 5.85 -14.41
CA GLY A 146 -25.13 4.66 -14.75
C GLY A 146 -24.31 3.45 -15.17
N ARG A 147 -22.98 3.54 -15.23
CA ARG A 147 -22.12 2.37 -15.51
C ARG A 147 -22.15 1.41 -14.33
N THR A 148 -22.32 0.14 -14.61
CA THR A 148 -22.17 -0.95 -13.66
C THR A 148 -20.81 -1.63 -13.86
N LEU A 149 -20.04 -1.71 -12.80
CA LEU A 149 -18.68 -2.23 -12.75
C LEU A 149 -18.56 -3.24 -11.61
N SER A 150 -17.64 -4.18 -11.69
CA SER A 150 -17.26 -4.93 -10.49
C SER A 150 -16.60 -4.02 -9.45
N GLU A 151 -16.63 -4.37 -8.16
CA GLU A 151 -15.94 -3.63 -7.10
C GLU A 151 -14.48 -3.35 -7.44
N LYS A 152 -13.81 -4.34 -8.02
CA LYS A 152 -12.42 -4.24 -8.48
C LYS A 152 -12.24 -3.19 -9.57
N GLU A 153 -13.11 -3.19 -10.59
CA GLU A 153 -13.06 -2.22 -11.68
C GLU A 153 -13.43 -0.82 -11.18
N PHE A 154 -14.38 -0.73 -10.26
CA PHE A 154 -14.77 0.51 -9.63
C PHE A 154 -13.63 1.11 -8.79
N ALA A 155 -12.95 0.30 -7.98
CA ALA A 155 -11.75 0.73 -7.25
C ALA A 155 -10.64 1.22 -8.19
N ALA A 156 -10.43 0.52 -9.32
CA ALA A 156 -9.46 0.93 -10.34
C ALA A 156 -9.86 2.24 -11.03
N LEU A 157 -11.15 2.42 -11.38
CA LEU A 157 -11.70 3.66 -11.94
C LEU A 157 -11.42 4.85 -11.03
N LEU A 158 -11.63 4.69 -9.72
CA LEU A 158 -11.38 5.70 -8.70
C LEU A 158 -9.91 5.77 -8.28
N LYS A 159 -9.01 5.04 -8.93
CA LYS A 159 -7.56 5.00 -8.63
C LYS A 159 -7.27 4.71 -7.15
N VAL A 160 -7.96 3.75 -6.56
CA VAL A 160 -7.71 3.30 -5.19
C VAL A 160 -6.42 2.47 -5.18
N GLN A 161 -5.33 3.06 -4.73
CA GLN A 161 -3.99 2.47 -4.73
C GLN A 161 -3.57 1.97 -3.35
N PHE A 162 -4.24 2.42 -2.29
CA PHE A 162 -3.96 2.07 -0.90
C PHE A 162 -5.22 1.57 -0.21
N THR A 163 -5.05 0.67 0.77
CA THR A 163 -6.13 0.26 1.67
C THR A 163 -5.69 0.47 3.13
N PRO A 164 -6.59 0.96 3.99
CA PRO A 164 -7.93 1.46 3.65
C PRO A 164 -7.88 2.76 2.83
N THR A 165 -8.86 2.97 1.96
CA THR A 165 -9.20 4.30 1.43
C THR A 165 -10.62 4.61 1.86
N LEU A 166 -10.87 5.83 2.31
CA LEU A 166 -12.20 6.33 2.63
C LEU A 166 -12.55 7.46 1.67
N LEU A 167 -13.67 7.34 1.00
CA LEU A 167 -14.20 8.35 0.10
C LEU A 167 -15.49 8.88 0.67
N PHE A 168 -15.53 10.18 0.94
CA PHE A 168 -16.72 10.86 1.39
C PHE A 168 -17.35 11.60 0.22
N LEU A 169 -18.61 11.33 -0.05
CA LEU A 169 -19.38 11.98 -1.12
C LEU A 169 -20.36 12.98 -0.51
N ASP A 170 -20.52 14.10 -1.17
CA ASP A 170 -21.57 15.07 -0.83
C ASP A 170 -22.95 14.61 -1.32
N GLU A 171 -23.95 15.44 -1.16
CA GLU A 171 -25.36 15.15 -1.52
C GLU A 171 -25.61 15.09 -3.04
N LYS A 172 -24.61 15.48 -3.85
CA LYS A 172 -24.64 15.42 -5.33
C LYS A 172 -23.83 14.26 -5.87
N GLY A 173 -23.01 13.62 -5.00
CA GLY A 173 -22.07 12.59 -5.37
C GLY A 173 -20.67 13.12 -5.71
N ASP A 174 -20.42 14.42 -5.50
CA ASP A 174 -19.08 14.96 -5.64
C ASP A 174 -18.20 14.55 -4.45
N VAL A 175 -16.89 14.43 -4.68
CA VAL A 175 -15.95 14.03 -3.64
C VAL A 175 -15.71 15.18 -2.68
N ALA A 176 -16.29 15.11 -1.47
CA ALA A 176 -16.05 16.07 -0.39
C ALA A 176 -14.69 15.87 0.28
N LEU A 177 -14.27 14.60 0.47
CA LEU A 177 -12.97 14.27 1.03
C LEU A 177 -12.56 12.86 0.61
N ARG A 178 -11.28 12.68 0.35
CA ARG A 178 -10.65 11.38 0.16
C ARG A 178 -9.54 11.20 1.18
N VAL A 179 -9.58 10.09 1.92
CA VAL A 179 -8.55 9.70 2.88
C VAL A 179 -7.86 8.44 2.36
N ASN A 180 -6.59 8.53 2.04
CA ASN A 180 -5.79 7.37 1.62
C ASN A 180 -4.95 6.89 2.80
N GLY A 181 -5.02 5.57 3.07
CA GLY A 181 -4.33 4.96 4.19
C GLY A 181 -5.05 5.11 5.55
N TYR A 182 -4.38 4.66 6.59
CA TYR A 182 -4.90 4.67 7.95
C TYR A 182 -4.65 6.01 8.62
N TYR A 183 -5.70 6.60 9.17
CA TYR A 183 -5.61 7.76 10.03
C TYR A 183 -5.78 7.37 11.50
N PRO A 184 -4.89 7.82 12.41
CA PRO A 184 -5.12 7.70 13.84
C PRO A 184 -6.44 8.36 14.28
N PRO A 185 -7.04 7.94 15.41
CA PRO A 185 -8.35 8.41 15.82
C PRO A 185 -8.55 9.94 15.81
N GLU A 186 -7.57 10.70 16.30
CA GLU A 186 -7.66 12.17 16.34
C GLU A 186 -7.80 12.78 14.95
N ARG A 187 -6.98 12.30 14.02
CA ARG A 187 -7.00 12.77 12.63
C ARG A 187 -8.26 12.30 11.91
N PHE A 188 -8.73 11.09 12.25
CA PHE A 188 -9.99 10.57 11.70
C PHE A 188 -11.20 11.36 12.19
N ARG A 189 -11.24 11.79 13.48
CA ARG A 189 -12.25 12.71 14.00
C ARG A 189 -12.28 14.01 13.22
N ALA A 190 -11.10 14.57 12.93
CA ALA A 190 -11.00 15.79 12.13
C ALA A 190 -11.57 15.60 10.71
N ALA A 191 -11.35 14.44 10.08
CA ALA A 191 -11.92 14.13 8.78
C ALA A 191 -13.46 14.02 8.83
N LEU A 192 -14.00 13.35 9.85
CA LEU A 192 -15.45 13.27 10.06
C LEU A 192 -16.06 14.65 10.32
N ASP A 193 -15.39 15.50 11.11
CA ASP A 193 -15.86 16.86 11.38
C ASP A 193 -15.84 17.72 10.12
N TYR A 194 -14.78 17.67 9.35
CA TYR A 194 -14.61 18.43 8.12
C TYR A 194 -15.79 18.20 7.16
N VAL A 195 -16.10 16.93 6.91
CA VAL A 195 -17.18 16.58 5.98
C VAL A 195 -18.56 16.81 6.59
N SER A 196 -18.78 16.46 7.86
CA SER A 196 -20.08 16.62 8.51
C SER A 196 -20.49 18.10 8.71
N LEU A 197 -19.50 18.98 8.86
CA LEU A 197 -19.70 20.43 8.97
C LEU A 197 -19.65 21.17 7.62
N ARG A 198 -19.45 20.43 6.51
CA ARG A 198 -19.35 20.98 5.13
C ARG A 198 -18.24 22.01 4.99
N GLU A 199 -17.11 21.80 5.68
CA GLU A 199 -15.98 22.73 5.63
C GLU A 199 -15.25 22.69 4.28
N GLU A 200 -15.43 21.62 3.47
CA GLU A 200 -14.89 21.49 2.11
C GLU A 200 -15.36 22.63 1.18
N THR A 201 -16.48 23.27 1.50
CA THR A 201 -17.00 24.42 0.75
C THR A 201 -16.30 25.73 1.10
N LYS A 202 -15.50 25.76 2.19
CA LYS A 202 -14.88 26.97 2.74
C LYS A 202 -13.37 26.94 2.67
N MET A 203 -12.77 25.78 2.94
CA MET A 203 -11.31 25.62 3.02
C MET A 203 -10.88 24.20 2.71
N SER A 204 -9.62 23.99 2.38
CA SER A 204 -9.03 22.66 2.22
C SER A 204 -8.97 21.91 3.55
N PHE A 205 -8.90 20.57 3.50
CA PHE A 205 -8.74 19.76 4.70
C PHE A 205 -7.44 20.07 5.45
N ALA A 206 -6.37 20.38 4.73
CA ALA A 206 -5.10 20.76 5.34
C ALA A 206 -5.22 22.07 6.16
N GLU A 207 -5.92 23.08 5.62
CA GLU A 207 -6.21 24.32 6.34
C GLU A 207 -7.10 24.10 7.54
N PHE A 208 -8.13 23.25 7.40
CA PHE A 208 -9.01 22.87 8.50
C PHE A 208 -8.25 22.16 9.62
N GLN A 209 -7.36 21.22 9.28
CA GLN A 209 -6.52 20.57 10.28
C GLN A 209 -5.60 21.58 10.99
N LYS A 210 -4.98 22.50 10.23
CA LYS A 210 -4.12 23.53 10.80
C LYS A 210 -4.88 24.47 11.76
N SER A 211 -6.11 24.84 11.45
CA SER A 211 -6.92 25.70 12.32
C SER A 211 -7.28 25.03 13.67
N ARG A 212 -7.23 23.70 13.73
CA ARG A 212 -7.50 22.92 14.98
C ARG A 212 -6.25 22.56 15.77
N LEU A 213 -5.11 22.51 15.13
CA LEU A 213 -3.82 22.34 15.80
C LEU A 213 -3.43 23.70 16.37
N ARG A 214 -3.51 23.85 17.69
CA ARG A 214 -2.93 25.02 18.36
C ARG A 214 -1.48 25.16 17.94
N GLU A 215 -1.13 26.33 17.40
CA GLU A 215 0.20 26.70 16.96
C GLU A 215 1.28 26.34 17.98
N ALA A 216 2.09 25.35 17.66
CA ALA A 216 3.45 25.29 18.16
C ALA A 216 4.30 25.88 17.02
N ASP A 217 4.52 27.19 17.09
CA ASP A 217 5.28 27.95 16.10
C ASP A 217 6.76 27.67 16.28
N SER A 218 7.50 27.40 15.22
CA SER A 218 8.96 27.38 15.03
C SER A 218 9.61 26.09 14.54
N GLY A 219 8.89 25.14 13.98
CA GLY A 219 9.50 23.97 13.33
C GLY A 219 10.27 24.35 12.06
N THR A 220 11.44 23.77 11.86
CA THR A 220 12.14 23.77 10.58
C THR A 220 11.77 22.51 9.82
N LEU A 221 11.74 22.58 8.49
CA LEU A 221 11.64 21.36 7.66
C LEU A 221 12.90 20.51 7.89
N SER A 222 12.72 19.19 8.04
CA SER A 222 13.84 18.26 8.16
C SER A 222 14.70 18.30 6.90
N ASP A 223 16.01 18.39 7.01
CA ASP A 223 16.93 18.50 5.87
C ASP A 223 17.85 17.29 5.79
N ASP A 224 17.50 16.34 4.92
CA ASP A 224 18.32 15.17 4.64
C ASP A 224 19.21 15.44 3.41
N PRO A 225 20.48 14.93 3.40
CA PRO A 225 21.45 15.23 2.36
C PRO A 225 21.07 14.77 0.95
N PHE A 226 20.12 13.85 0.82
CA PHE A 226 19.68 13.34 -0.47
C PHE A 226 18.66 14.24 -1.17
N PHE A 227 18.12 15.26 -0.50
CA PHE A 227 17.24 16.23 -1.14
C PHE A 227 18.00 17.21 -2.01
N GLY A 228 17.58 17.30 -3.27
CA GLY A 228 18.06 18.31 -4.20
C GLY A 228 17.76 19.73 -3.71
N LYS A 229 18.66 20.64 -4.00
CA LYS A 229 18.57 22.07 -3.62
C LYS A 229 18.07 22.92 -4.79
N PRO A 230 17.58 24.14 -4.55
CA PRO A 230 17.22 25.07 -5.62
C PRO A 230 18.38 25.30 -6.61
N PRO A 231 18.10 25.62 -7.88
CA PRO A 231 16.76 25.86 -8.45
C PRO A 231 15.97 24.58 -8.71
N TYR A 232 14.65 24.62 -8.44
CA TYR A 232 13.75 23.47 -8.59
C TYR A 232 13.22 23.40 -10.03
N VAL A 233 13.90 22.66 -10.90
CA VAL A 233 13.54 22.48 -12.30
C VAL A 233 13.20 21.04 -12.56
N PHE A 234 11.91 20.74 -12.68
CA PHE A 234 11.38 19.36 -12.86
C PHE A 234 10.95 19.08 -14.29
N ASP A 235 11.29 19.94 -15.26
CA ASP A 235 10.87 19.84 -16.67
C ASP A 235 11.16 18.45 -17.26
N ARG A 236 10.11 17.76 -17.71
CA ARG A 236 10.13 16.42 -18.30
C ARG A 236 9.58 16.39 -19.72
N ARG A 237 9.43 17.56 -20.37
CA ARG A 237 9.08 17.64 -21.80
C ARG A 237 10.11 16.90 -22.67
N LYS A 238 11.32 16.75 -22.16
CA LYS A 238 12.29 15.73 -22.59
C LYS A 238 12.50 14.76 -21.41
N PRO A 239 12.40 13.43 -21.67
CA PRO A 239 12.56 12.46 -20.60
C PRO A 239 13.89 12.59 -19.86
N SER A 240 13.86 12.49 -18.53
CA SER A 240 15.06 12.48 -17.70
C SER A 240 15.68 11.09 -17.59
N ALA A 241 16.93 11.03 -17.13
CA ALA A 241 17.62 9.77 -16.84
C ALA A 241 16.97 9.00 -15.68
N LEU A 242 16.46 9.71 -14.67
CA LEU A 242 15.86 9.15 -13.47
C LEU A 242 14.41 9.62 -13.32
N PRO A 243 13.53 8.81 -12.70
CA PRO A 243 12.23 9.26 -12.23
C PRO A 243 12.40 10.30 -11.11
N LEU A 244 11.33 11.01 -10.80
CA LEU A 244 11.30 12.10 -9.83
C LEU A 244 10.47 11.68 -8.60
N ALA A 245 11.00 11.91 -7.40
CA ALA A 245 10.29 11.79 -6.14
C ALA A 245 10.20 13.16 -5.47
N VAL A 246 8.99 13.69 -5.33
CA VAL A 246 8.75 14.97 -4.66
C VAL A 246 8.03 14.75 -3.35
N PHE A 247 8.68 15.12 -2.27
CA PHE A 247 8.15 15.12 -0.93
C PHE A 247 7.51 16.48 -0.64
N PHE A 248 6.20 16.48 -0.47
CA PHE A 248 5.47 17.63 0.00
C PHE A 248 5.30 17.54 1.51
N GLU A 249 5.88 18.47 2.20
CA GLU A 249 5.92 18.54 3.66
C GLU A 249 5.52 19.94 4.15
N GLN A 250 5.39 20.10 5.45
CA GLN A 250 5.22 21.41 6.08
C GLN A 250 5.99 21.46 7.40
N ARG A 251 6.19 22.64 7.92
CA ARG A 251 6.73 22.84 9.28
C ARG A 251 5.73 22.34 10.30
N ASN A 252 6.24 21.94 11.48
CA ASN A 252 5.41 21.40 12.57
C ASN A 252 4.52 20.22 12.13
N CYS A 253 5.12 19.25 11.48
CA CYS A 253 4.45 18.05 10.95
C CYS A 253 4.97 16.79 11.65
N PRO A 254 4.33 16.31 12.70
CA PRO A 254 4.77 15.11 13.42
C PRO A 254 4.90 13.87 12.53
N ASP A 255 3.99 13.71 11.56
CA ASP A 255 4.05 12.61 10.59
C ASP A 255 5.27 12.74 9.64
N CYS A 256 5.67 13.99 9.31
CA CYS A 256 6.89 14.22 8.54
C CYS A 256 8.12 13.88 9.38
N ASP A 257 8.15 14.32 10.64
CA ASP A 257 9.24 14.01 11.57
C ASP A 257 9.39 12.50 11.77
N GLU A 258 8.28 11.78 11.92
CA GLU A 258 8.27 10.32 12.02
C GLU A 258 8.79 9.66 10.73
N LEU A 259 8.40 10.16 9.55
CA LEU A 259 8.90 9.70 8.26
C LEU A 259 10.42 9.82 8.19
N HIS A 260 10.96 10.99 8.58
CA HIS A 260 12.40 11.26 8.62
C HIS A 260 13.12 10.44 9.68
N ALA A 261 12.49 10.24 10.85
CA ALA A 261 13.08 9.49 11.95
C ALA A 261 13.16 7.98 11.69
N THR A 262 12.30 7.44 10.84
CA THR A 262 12.12 5.98 10.64
C THR A 262 12.35 5.55 9.20
N ALA A 263 11.34 5.69 8.34
CA ALA A 263 11.34 5.12 7.00
C ALA A 263 12.46 5.66 6.10
N LEU A 264 12.81 6.94 6.20
CA LEU A 264 13.91 7.56 5.44
C LEU A 264 15.31 7.23 5.98
N LYS A 265 15.42 6.75 7.24
CA LYS A 265 16.70 6.26 7.78
C LYS A 265 17.02 4.84 7.38
N ALA A 266 16.05 4.05 6.96
CA ALA A 266 16.26 2.68 6.56
C ALA A 266 17.20 2.59 5.35
N GLU A 267 18.22 1.73 5.43
CA GLU A 267 19.27 1.59 4.41
C GLU A 267 18.70 1.28 3.01
N LEU A 268 17.74 0.35 2.94
CA LEU A 268 17.09 0.01 1.67
C LEU A 268 16.31 1.21 1.10
N THR A 269 15.66 2.02 1.95
CA THR A 269 14.97 3.24 1.48
C THR A 269 15.96 4.21 0.86
N ARG A 270 17.09 4.46 1.51
CA ARG A 270 18.16 5.32 0.98
C ARG A 270 18.71 4.79 -0.33
N THR A 271 18.96 3.48 -0.42
CA THR A 271 19.38 2.82 -1.66
C THR A 271 18.36 3.01 -2.79
N LEU A 272 17.06 2.88 -2.50
CA LEU A 272 16.01 3.09 -3.49
C LEU A 272 15.93 4.56 -3.93
N LEU A 273 16.09 5.50 -3.01
CA LEU A 273 16.10 6.94 -3.32
C LEU A 273 17.22 7.35 -4.26
N THR A 274 18.38 6.67 -4.27
CA THR A 274 19.46 6.97 -5.25
C THR A 274 19.03 6.74 -6.70
N ARG A 275 17.91 6.09 -6.92
CA ARG A 275 17.34 5.80 -8.25
C ARG A 275 16.33 6.86 -8.71
N PHE A 276 16.22 7.96 -7.97
CA PHE A 276 15.36 9.11 -8.24
C PHE A 276 16.13 10.41 -8.20
N GLU A 277 15.61 11.41 -8.89
CA GLU A 277 15.84 12.78 -8.50
C GLU A 277 14.88 13.09 -7.35
N VAL A 278 15.42 13.40 -6.16
CA VAL A 278 14.63 13.51 -4.92
C VAL A 278 14.60 14.96 -4.47
N TYR A 279 13.41 15.50 -4.25
CA TYR A 279 13.23 16.86 -3.78
C TYR A 279 12.18 16.94 -2.69
N ARG A 280 12.33 17.92 -1.82
CA ARG A 280 11.35 18.29 -0.80
C ARG A 280 10.86 19.70 -1.05
N LEU A 281 9.56 19.90 -0.98
CA LEU A 281 8.89 21.18 -1.14
C LEU A 281 7.97 21.44 0.05
N ASP A 282 7.99 22.68 0.54
CA ASP A 282 7.01 23.14 1.52
C ASP A 282 5.67 23.40 0.82
N VAL A 283 4.59 22.74 1.27
CA VAL A 283 3.23 22.93 0.71
C VAL A 283 2.73 24.36 0.87
N GLN A 284 3.38 25.16 1.70
CA GLN A 284 3.09 26.58 1.91
C GLN A 284 4.22 27.49 1.34
N GLY A 285 5.24 26.90 0.72
CA GLY A 285 6.43 27.58 0.24
C GLY A 285 6.18 28.38 -1.03
N ASN A 286 6.87 29.52 -1.13
CA ASN A 286 6.83 30.37 -2.30
C ASN A 286 8.05 30.18 -3.22
N GLU A 287 8.82 29.11 -3.02
CA GLU A 287 9.95 28.78 -3.86
C GLU A 287 9.50 28.61 -5.31
N ALA A 288 10.20 29.26 -6.22
CA ALA A 288 9.92 29.16 -7.64
C ALA A 288 10.29 27.77 -8.15
N ILE A 289 9.38 27.14 -8.87
CA ILE A 289 9.58 25.82 -9.48
C ILE A 289 9.22 25.84 -10.96
N ILE A 290 9.79 24.91 -11.73
CA ILE A 290 9.32 24.53 -13.06
C ILE A 290 8.77 23.12 -12.95
N THR A 291 7.47 22.96 -13.25
CA THR A 291 6.78 21.66 -13.16
C THR A 291 7.26 20.66 -14.22
N PRO A 292 6.93 19.38 -14.13
CA PRO A 292 7.24 18.41 -15.19
C PRO A 292 6.68 18.78 -16.57
N ALA A 293 5.58 19.49 -16.63
CA ALA A 293 4.99 20.01 -17.87
C ALA A 293 5.68 21.32 -18.37
N GLY A 294 6.69 21.83 -17.66
CA GLY A 294 7.42 23.03 -18.01
C GLY A 294 6.74 24.35 -17.57
N ALA A 295 5.67 24.28 -16.78
CA ALA A 295 5.01 25.48 -16.26
C ALA A 295 5.80 26.08 -15.10
N LYS A 296 5.92 27.41 -15.07
CA LYS A 296 6.51 28.16 -13.96
C LYS A 296 5.45 28.42 -12.89
N THR A 297 5.73 28.06 -11.65
CA THR A 297 4.80 28.23 -10.52
C THR A 297 5.57 28.28 -9.20
N THR A 298 4.87 28.22 -8.07
CA THR A 298 5.46 28.08 -6.73
C THR A 298 5.20 26.70 -6.16
N ALA A 299 5.97 26.29 -5.14
CA ALA A 299 5.76 25.03 -4.45
C ALA A 299 4.33 24.90 -3.91
N ALA A 300 3.83 25.94 -3.24
CA ALA A 300 2.46 25.98 -2.72
C ALA A 300 1.39 25.88 -3.81
N GLN A 301 1.56 26.58 -4.93
CA GLN A 301 0.60 26.52 -6.02
C GLN A 301 0.60 25.15 -6.67
N TRP A 302 1.77 24.56 -6.92
CA TRP A 302 1.85 23.22 -7.50
C TRP A 302 1.27 22.16 -6.58
N ALA A 303 1.45 22.26 -5.26
CA ALA A 303 0.80 21.38 -4.30
C ALA A 303 -0.74 21.45 -4.43
N ARG A 304 -1.31 22.66 -4.60
CA ARG A 304 -2.75 22.84 -4.86
C ARG A 304 -3.17 22.25 -6.21
N ASP A 305 -2.44 22.52 -7.26
CA ASP A 305 -2.74 22.02 -8.63
C ASP A 305 -2.71 20.48 -8.68
N LEU A 306 -1.81 19.88 -7.91
CA LEU A 306 -1.75 18.42 -7.72
C LEU A 306 -2.79 17.89 -6.74
N ASN A 307 -3.57 18.78 -6.09
CA ASN A 307 -4.52 18.40 -5.04
C ASN A 307 -3.86 17.61 -3.89
N VAL A 308 -2.70 18.09 -3.42
CA VAL A 308 -2.02 17.53 -2.24
C VAL A 308 -2.81 17.94 -1.00
N LEU A 309 -3.57 17.01 -0.44
CA LEU A 309 -4.47 17.25 0.71
C LEU A 309 -3.80 16.92 2.05
N TYR A 310 -2.70 16.20 2.02
CA TYR A 310 -2.04 15.66 3.22
C TYR A 310 -0.54 15.87 3.18
N VAL A 311 0.07 15.93 4.35
CA VAL A 311 1.51 15.92 4.53
C VAL A 311 1.90 14.88 5.60
N PRO A 312 3.00 14.17 5.39
CA PRO A 312 3.82 14.15 4.19
C PRO A 312 3.07 13.52 3.01
N SER A 313 3.27 14.06 1.81
CA SER A 313 2.85 13.40 0.57
C SER A 313 4.05 13.21 -0.34
N ILE A 314 4.18 12.02 -0.94
CA ILE A 314 5.27 11.72 -1.84
C ILE A 314 4.68 11.43 -3.22
N VAL A 315 4.97 12.30 -4.17
CA VAL A 315 4.53 12.16 -5.57
C VAL A 315 5.66 11.54 -6.37
N LEU A 316 5.42 10.34 -6.91
CA LEU A 316 6.36 9.60 -7.72
C LEU A 316 6.00 9.74 -9.20
N ILE A 317 6.91 10.35 -9.96
CA ILE A 317 6.72 10.73 -11.35
C ILE A 317 7.75 9.99 -12.19
N ASP A 318 7.34 9.42 -13.32
CA ASP A 318 8.23 8.71 -14.19
C ASP A 318 9.17 9.65 -14.98
N ARG A 319 10.04 9.06 -15.77
CA ARG A 319 11.02 9.80 -16.59
C ARG A 319 10.36 10.72 -17.64
N SER A 320 9.11 10.46 -18.01
CA SER A 320 8.35 11.23 -18.99
C SER A 320 7.52 12.37 -18.36
N GLY A 321 7.51 12.48 -17.04
CA GLY A 321 6.74 13.49 -16.31
C GLY A 321 5.33 13.05 -15.91
N LYS A 322 4.98 11.77 -16.10
CA LYS A 322 3.69 11.22 -15.69
C LYS A 322 3.73 10.81 -14.22
N GLU A 323 2.76 11.28 -13.43
CA GLU A 323 2.53 10.76 -12.09
C GLU A 323 2.12 9.28 -12.15
N ILE A 324 2.88 8.42 -11.50
CA ILE A 324 2.64 6.98 -11.45
C ILE A 324 1.98 6.58 -10.15
N LEU A 325 2.48 7.08 -9.03
CA LEU A 325 2.00 6.73 -7.70
C LEU A 325 2.14 7.91 -6.78
N ARG A 326 1.18 8.08 -5.90
CA ARG A 326 1.23 9.08 -4.83
C ARG A 326 1.05 8.36 -3.50
N VAL A 327 1.96 8.60 -2.57
CA VAL A 327 1.86 8.18 -1.19
C VAL A 327 1.34 9.37 -0.40
N GLU A 328 0.12 9.31 0.10
CA GLU A 328 -0.51 10.37 0.89
C GLU A 328 -0.55 9.96 2.36
N ALA A 329 -0.21 10.89 3.23
CA ALA A 329 0.01 10.66 4.66
C ALA A 329 1.22 9.75 4.95
N TYR A 330 1.55 9.63 6.26
CA TYR A 330 2.63 8.77 6.70
C TYR A 330 2.32 7.30 6.40
N VAL A 331 3.29 6.62 5.80
CA VAL A 331 3.27 5.17 5.58
C VAL A 331 4.51 4.52 6.19
N ARG A 332 4.37 3.28 6.60
CA ARG A 332 5.47 2.50 7.20
C ARG A 332 6.54 2.15 6.17
N THR A 333 7.72 1.82 6.68
CA THR A 333 8.94 1.59 5.90
C THR A 333 8.75 0.62 4.72
N PHE A 334 8.10 -0.53 4.95
CA PHE A 334 7.85 -1.51 3.88
C PHE A 334 7.00 -0.95 2.73
N HIS A 335 5.97 -0.15 3.07
CA HIS A 335 5.08 0.43 2.06
C HIS A 335 5.78 1.54 1.26
N LEU A 336 6.57 2.39 1.93
CA LEU A 336 7.39 3.40 1.24
C LEU A 336 8.40 2.74 0.30
N GLN A 337 9.13 1.74 0.79
CA GLN A 337 10.08 0.98 -0.03
C GLN A 337 9.40 0.31 -1.22
N SER A 338 8.18 -0.21 -1.03
CA SER A 338 7.42 -0.81 -2.11
C SER A 338 6.98 0.22 -3.16
N ALA A 339 6.59 1.42 -2.73
CA ALA A 339 6.23 2.51 -3.63
C ALA A 339 7.43 2.98 -4.46
N LEU A 340 8.57 3.18 -3.81
CA LEU A 340 9.82 3.55 -4.50
C LEU A 340 10.27 2.46 -5.48
N ASP A 341 10.28 1.19 -5.05
CA ASP A 341 10.66 0.05 -5.88
C ASP A 341 9.76 -0.11 -7.11
N TYR A 342 8.45 0.08 -6.92
CA TYR A 342 7.44 0.00 -7.97
C TYR A 342 7.71 0.97 -9.14
N VAL A 343 8.08 2.21 -8.82
CA VAL A 343 8.34 3.24 -9.82
C VAL A 343 9.77 3.15 -10.36
N ALA A 344 10.77 2.96 -9.48
CA ALA A 344 12.18 2.91 -9.88
C ALA A 344 12.49 1.78 -10.88
N ASN A 345 11.83 0.62 -10.70
CA ASN A 345 12.01 -0.56 -11.56
C ASN A 345 11.03 -0.63 -12.73
N GLY A 346 10.12 0.34 -12.85
CA GLY A 346 9.07 0.30 -13.87
C GLY A 346 8.10 -0.88 -13.71
N ALA A 347 7.94 -1.39 -12.48
CA ALA A 347 7.05 -2.51 -12.20
C ALA A 347 5.59 -2.20 -12.56
N TYR A 348 5.18 -0.94 -12.48
CA TYR A 348 3.86 -0.44 -12.89
C TYR A 348 3.51 -0.70 -14.37
N LEU A 349 4.51 -0.93 -15.22
CA LEU A 349 4.31 -1.28 -16.63
C LEU A 349 3.86 -2.73 -16.81
N LYS A 350 4.22 -3.61 -15.85
CA LYS A 350 3.90 -5.05 -15.88
C LYS A 350 2.73 -5.40 -14.97
N GLU A 351 2.67 -4.80 -13.81
CA GLU A 351 1.60 -4.95 -12.82
C GLU A 351 1.03 -3.56 -12.46
N PRO A 352 -0.06 -3.15 -13.11
CA PRO A 352 -0.68 -1.84 -12.86
C PRO A 352 -1.30 -1.70 -11.47
N SER A 353 -1.57 -2.80 -10.77
CA SER A 353 -2.11 -2.79 -9.42
C SER A 353 -0.98 -2.72 -8.40
N PHE A 354 -0.80 -1.57 -7.76
CA PHE A 354 0.18 -1.41 -6.69
C PHE A 354 -0.07 -2.36 -5.51
N GLN A 355 -1.33 -2.67 -5.19
CA GLN A 355 -1.65 -3.61 -4.13
C GLN A 355 -1.20 -5.04 -4.44
N ARG A 356 -1.34 -5.49 -5.69
CA ARG A 356 -0.78 -6.79 -6.10
C ARG A 356 0.74 -6.78 -6.06
N PHE A 357 1.36 -5.70 -6.49
CA PHE A 357 2.81 -5.56 -6.42
C PHE A 357 3.32 -5.66 -4.97
N ILE A 358 2.66 -4.99 -4.01
CA ILE A 358 2.99 -5.10 -2.59
C ILE A 358 2.89 -6.54 -2.12
N GLN A 359 1.81 -7.24 -2.47
CA GLN A 359 1.60 -8.63 -2.11
C GLN A 359 2.70 -9.52 -2.69
N MET A 360 2.95 -9.45 -3.99
CA MET A 360 4.01 -10.21 -4.66
C MET A 360 5.39 -9.95 -4.05
N ARG A 361 5.69 -8.68 -3.76
CA ARG A 361 6.94 -8.28 -3.10
C ARG A 361 7.04 -8.87 -1.70
N GLY A 362 5.95 -8.87 -0.96
CA GLY A 362 5.86 -9.47 0.36
C GLY A 362 6.11 -10.98 0.32
N ASP A 363 5.46 -11.69 -0.60
CA ASP A 363 5.63 -13.13 -0.78
C ASP A 363 7.08 -13.48 -1.15
N ALA A 364 7.68 -12.76 -2.09
CA ALA A 364 9.06 -12.97 -2.48
C ALA A 364 10.08 -12.75 -1.33
N ILE A 365 9.79 -11.85 -0.38
CA ILE A 365 10.62 -11.65 0.82
C ILE A 365 10.47 -12.85 1.76
N ARG A 366 9.23 -13.34 2.00
CA ARG A 366 8.96 -14.50 2.87
C ARG A 366 9.58 -15.78 2.32
N GLU A 367 9.48 -16.02 1.01
CA GLU A 367 10.09 -17.17 0.33
C GLU A 367 11.61 -17.21 0.49
N ARG A 368 12.26 -16.05 0.63
CA ARG A 368 13.70 -15.94 0.91
C ARG A 368 14.04 -16.01 2.40
N GLY A 369 13.06 -16.35 3.26
CA GLY A 369 13.24 -16.42 4.70
C GLY A 369 13.24 -15.07 5.42
N GLY A 370 12.91 -13.98 4.72
CA GLY A 370 12.78 -12.65 5.32
C GLY A 370 11.49 -12.53 6.12
N ARG A 371 11.52 -11.68 7.14
CA ARG A 371 10.32 -11.25 7.88
C ARG A 371 9.91 -9.86 7.41
N ILE A 372 8.62 -9.66 7.23
CA ILE A 372 8.04 -8.35 6.95
C ILE A 372 7.27 -7.94 8.17
N ASP A 373 7.68 -6.84 8.77
CA ASP A 373 6.84 -6.16 9.74
C ASP A 373 6.06 -5.07 9.00
N LEU A 374 4.78 -5.32 8.79
CA LEU A 374 3.89 -4.37 8.12
C LEU A 374 3.51 -3.19 9.03
N MET A 375 3.90 -3.25 10.31
CA MET A 375 3.57 -2.25 11.32
C MET A 375 4.78 -1.40 11.76
N GLN A 376 5.99 -1.70 11.25
CA GLN A 376 7.20 -0.87 11.42
C GLN A 376 7.45 0.08 10.28
#